data_2b4590b9a1052fc17f93ef8b0e8ac0ef
#
_entry.id   2b4590b9a1052fc17f93ef8b0e8ac0ef
#
_cell.length_a   1.000
_cell.length_b   1.000
_cell.length_c   1.000
_cell.angle_alpha   90.00
_cell.angle_beta   90.00
_cell.angle_gamma   90.00
#
_symmetry.space_group_name_H-M   'P 1'
#
loop_
_entity.id
_entity.type
_entity.pdbx_description
1 polymer ?
#
loop_
_entity_poly.entity_id
_entity_poly.type
_entity_poly.pdbx_seq_one_letter_code
_entity_poly.pdbx_strand_id
1 'polypeptide(L)'
;MILNFIHYKRRSIPIKLYLQKLAHLENLSFVESYDLMECIAENDLTPAQLGSLITSFYHKGPSGEELAAFASLLISKAKHFEIQDSKRIDIVGTGGSARKTFNVSTTTALLLASMGLKVAKHGNRGITSKSGSADLLTNLGININMDMQTCLFAPNIHNALKHVQGVRKELGFKSFFNLLGPLSNPLRPTHQLIGVFSKDYTELLANALKILGVERAMVVHGLD
;
A
#
# COMPACT_ATOMS: atom_id res chain seq x y z
N MET A 1 17.71 -4.37 -8.00
CA MET A 1 18.09 -5.19 -6.82
C MET A 1 16.92 -5.99 -6.24
N ILE A 2 15.66 -5.53 -6.34
CA ILE A 2 14.46 -6.20 -5.76
C ILE A 2 14.02 -7.44 -6.56
N LEU A 3 14.36 -7.56 -7.82
CA LEU A 3 13.97 -8.69 -8.70
C LEU A 3 14.49 -10.07 -8.26
N ASN A 4 15.49 -10.13 -7.38
CA ASN A 4 16.09 -11.41 -6.92
C ASN A 4 15.35 -12.06 -5.74
N PHE A 5 14.32 -11.40 -5.17
CA PHE A 5 13.54 -11.96 -4.05
C PHE A 5 12.38 -12.86 -4.48
N ILE A 6 12.11 -13.01 -5.79
CA ILE A 6 11.02 -13.84 -6.32
C ILE A 6 11.17 -15.33 -5.94
N HIS A 7 12.36 -15.76 -5.53
CA HIS A 7 12.66 -17.16 -5.13
C HIS A 7 13.07 -17.26 -3.66
N TYR A 8 12.74 -16.27 -2.83
CA TYR A 8 13.06 -16.33 -1.41
C TYR A 8 12.23 -17.43 -0.75
N LYS A 9 12.93 -18.48 -0.31
CA LYS A 9 12.30 -19.58 0.44
C LYS A 9 12.12 -19.08 1.88
N ARG A 10 10.88 -19.02 2.36
CA ARG A 10 10.51 -18.62 3.72
C ARG A 10 11.49 -19.21 4.74
N ARG A 11 12.14 -18.37 5.52
CA ARG A 11 12.82 -18.81 6.74
C ARG A 11 11.72 -19.05 7.77
N SER A 12 11.63 -20.25 8.33
CA SER A 12 10.67 -20.55 9.41
C SER A 12 11.10 -19.93 10.73
N ILE A 13 11.22 -18.59 10.74
CA ILE A 13 11.49 -17.87 11.98
C ILE A 13 10.20 -17.83 12.79
N PRO A 14 10.19 -18.25 14.06
CA PRO A 14 9.00 -18.21 14.88
C PRO A 14 8.46 -16.78 15.01
N ILE A 15 7.16 -16.58 14.80
CA ILE A 15 6.48 -15.29 14.96
C ILE A 15 6.81 -14.60 16.28
N LYS A 16 7.02 -15.36 17.34
CA LYS A 16 7.39 -14.86 18.66
C LYS A 16 8.65 -13.98 18.64
N LEU A 17 9.62 -14.27 17.78
CA LEU A 17 10.85 -13.46 17.68
C LEU A 17 10.58 -12.09 17.07
N TYR A 18 9.72 -12.01 16.05
CA TYR A 18 9.29 -10.71 15.49
C TYR A 18 8.53 -9.89 16.51
N LEU A 19 7.60 -10.52 17.25
CA LEU A 19 6.84 -9.84 18.30
C LEU A 19 7.73 -9.35 19.42
N GLN A 20 8.77 -10.11 19.82
CA GLN A 20 9.75 -9.68 20.83
C GLN A 20 10.53 -8.44 20.37
N LYS A 21 11.07 -8.45 19.15
CA LYS A 21 11.75 -7.26 18.58
C LYS A 21 10.85 -6.04 18.58
N LEU A 22 9.62 -6.19 18.07
CA LEU A 22 8.67 -5.09 18.01
C LEU A 22 8.23 -4.58 19.39
N ALA A 23 8.12 -5.46 20.39
CA ALA A 23 7.84 -5.08 21.77
C ALA A 23 8.97 -4.25 22.41
N HIS A 24 10.22 -4.46 21.95
CA HIS A 24 11.37 -3.63 22.31
C HIS A 24 11.56 -2.41 21.39
N LEU A 25 10.59 -2.10 20.55
CA LEU A 25 10.61 -0.99 19.58
C LEU A 25 11.75 -1.09 18.55
N GLU A 26 12.28 -2.29 18.32
CA GLU A 26 13.31 -2.54 17.33
C GLU A 26 12.72 -2.62 15.91
N ASN A 27 13.50 -2.15 14.93
CA ASN A 27 13.13 -2.31 13.52
C ASN A 27 13.42 -3.75 13.07
N LEU A 28 12.54 -4.25 12.22
CA LEU A 28 12.79 -5.45 11.46
C LEU A 28 13.58 -5.10 10.18
N SER A 29 14.52 -5.97 9.81
CA SER A 29 15.17 -5.88 8.51
C SER A 29 14.18 -6.11 7.38
N PHE A 30 14.58 -5.79 6.15
CA PHE A 30 13.75 -6.04 4.95
C PHE A 30 13.31 -7.50 4.86
N VAL A 31 14.23 -8.43 5.10
CA VAL A 31 13.95 -9.87 5.03
C VAL A 31 12.96 -10.31 6.10
N GLU A 32 13.16 -9.89 7.34
CA GLU A 32 12.26 -10.20 8.46
C GLU A 32 10.86 -9.61 8.23
N SER A 33 10.80 -8.39 7.71
CA SER A 33 9.54 -7.73 7.38
C SER A 33 8.81 -8.42 6.24
N TYR A 34 9.54 -8.87 5.21
CA TYR A 34 8.97 -9.63 4.11
C TYR A 34 8.37 -10.95 4.59
N ASP A 35 9.12 -11.73 5.41
CA ASP A 35 8.66 -12.98 6.00
C ASP A 35 7.45 -12.78 6.91
N LEU A 36 7.48 -11.73 7.74
CA LEU A 36 6.36 -11.38 8.61
C LEU A 36 5.10 -11.08 7.81
N MET A 37 5.23 -10.29 6.73
CA MET A 37 4.10 -9.96 5.87
C MET A 37 3.59 -11.18 5.13
N GLU A 38 4.44 -12.15 4.80
CA GLU A 38 4.01 -13.43 4.24
C GLU A 38 3.18 -14.22 5.24
N CYS A 39 3.61 -14.30 6.51
CA CYS A 39 2.82 -14.92 7.57
C CYS A 39 1.44 -14.26 7.73
N ILE A 40 1.37 -12.93 7.63
CA ILE A 40 0.10 -12.20 7.64
C ILE A 40 -0.74 -12.59 6.42
N ALA A 41 -0.17 -12.59 5.23
CA ALA A 41 -0.88 -12.88 3.99
C ALA A 41 -1.42 -14.31 3.91
N GLU A 42 -0.70 -15.27 4.49
CA GLU A 42 -1.10 -16.69 4.57
C GLU A 42 -2.07 -16.99 5.74
N ASN A 43 -2.41 -15.96 6.55
CA ASN A 43 -3.27 -16.09 7.74
C ASN A 43 -2.69 -17.03 8.81
N ASP A 44 -1.37 -17.03 8.98
CA ASP A 44 -0.67 -17.88 9.94
C ASP A 44 -0.63 -17.29 11.37
N LEU A 45 -1.16 -16.07 11.56
CA LEU A 45 -1.20 -15.41 12.86
C LEU A 45 -2.56 -15.58 13.53
N THR A 46 -2.53 -15.83 14.84
CA THR A 46 -3.75 -15.72 15.65
C THR A 46 -4.22 -14.26 15.73
N PRO A 47 -5.51 -13.99 15.99
CA PRO A 47 -5.99 -12.61 16.20
C PRO A 47 -5.20 -11.86 17.28
N ALA A 48 -4.80 -12.55 18.37
CA ALA A 48 -3.98 -11.97 19.43
C ALA A 48 -2.59 -11.56 18.95
N GLN A 49 -1.93 -12.39 18.14
CA GLN A 49 -0.63 -12.07 17.56
C GLN A 49 -0.73 -10.91 16.56
N LEU A 50 -1.75 -10.91 15.71
CA LEU A 50 -1.99 -9.84 14.75
C LEU A 50 -2.31 -8.51 15.45
N GLY A 51 -3.15 -8.54 16.49
CA GLY A 51 -3.45 -7.36 17.30
C GLY A 51 -2.22 -6.81 18.02
N SER A 52 -1.41 -7.68 18.63
CA SER A 52 -0.13 -7.29 19.24
C SER A 52 0.82 -6.63 18.24
N LEU A 53 0.96 -7.23 17.06
CA LEU A 53 1.80 -6.72 15.98
C LEU A 53 1.34 -5.33 15.51
N ILE A 54 0.07 -5.16 15.23
CA ILE A 54 -0.50 -3.88 14.78
C ILE A 54 -0.26 -2.80 15.84
N THR A 55 -0.48 -3.12 17.12
CA THR A 55 -0.29 -2.20 18.25
C THR A 55 1.19 -1.85 18.44
N SER A 56 2.09 -2.83 18.32
CA SER A 56 3.53 -2.57 18.42
C SER A 56 4.02 -1.63 17.29
N PHE A 57 3.58 -1.85 16.06
CA PHE A 57 3.88 -0.92 14.94
C PHE A 57 3.22 0.46 15.12
N TYR A 58 2.07 0.53 15.78
CA TYR A 58 1.45 1.82 16.09
C TYR A 58 2.32 2.65 17.05
N HIS A 59 2.88 2.03 18.07
CA HIS A 59 3.74 2.68 19.05
C HIS A 59 5.15 2.97 18.52
N LYS A 60 5.77 2.00 17.86
CA LYS A 60 7.12 2.14 17.30
C LYS A 60 7.16 3.10 16.11
N GLY A 61 6.13 3.10 15.29
CA GLY A 61 6.16 3.56 13.91
C GLY A 61 6.89 2.59 12.98
N PRO A 62 6.41 2.35 11.76
CA PRO A 62 7.12 1.56 10.77
C PRO A 62 8.32 2.34 10.21
N SER A 63 9.39 1.65 9.83
CA SER A 63 10.48 2.21 9.03
C SER A 63 10.14 2.18 7.53
N GLY A 64 10.87 2.96 6.72
CA GLY A 64 10.74 2.91 5.26
C GLY A 64 11.10 1.55 4.68
N GLU A 65 12.06 0.85 5.28
CA GLU A 65 12.49 -0.49 4.89
C GLU A 65 11.40 -1.53 5.18
N GLU A 66 10.77 -1.47 6.35
CA GLU A 66 9.65 -2.35 6.72
C GLU A 66 8.46 -2.15 5.78
N LEU A 67 8.08 -0.89 5.48
CA LEU A 67 7.00 -0.60 4.54
C LEU A 67 7.32 -1.08 3.12
N ALA A 68 8.56 -0.90 2.66
CA ALA A 68 8.98 -1.39 1.35
C ALA A 68 8.93 -2.91 1.25
N ALA A 69 9.35 -3.62 2.29
CA ALA A 69 9.28 -5.08 2.35
C ALA A 69 7.84 -5.58 2.32
N PHE A 70 6.96 -4.99 3.13
CA PHE A 70 5.52 -5.31 3.15
C PHE A 70 4.87 -5.08 1.78
N ALA A 71 5.16 -3.93 1.15
CA ALA A 71 4.64 -3.61 -0.17
C ALA A 71 5.18 -4.57 -1.24
N SER A 72 6.45 -4.96 -1.17
CA SER A 72 7.07 -5.90 -2.09
C SER A 72 6.37 -7.26 -2.07
N LEU A 73 6.06 -7.78 -0.87
CA LEU A 73 5.29 -9.02 -0.76
C LEU A 73 3.88 -8.85 -1.35
N LEU A 74 3.16 -7.80 -1.04
CA LEU A 74 1.82 -7.58 -1.57
C LEU A 74 1.82 -7.49 -3.10
N ILE A 75 2.82 -6.85 -3.68
CA ILE A 75 3.01 -6.79 -5.14
C ILE A 75 3.29 -8.19 -5.71
N SER A 76 4.12 -9.01 -5.03
CA SER A 76 4.44 -10.36 -5.50
C SER A 76 3.23 -11.31 -5.46
N LYS A 77 2.33 -11.12 -4.50
CA LYS A 77 1.09 -11.91 -4.32
C LYS A 77 -0.09 -11.36 -5.14
N ALA A 78 0.05 -10.19 -5.75
CA ALA A 78 -1.00 -9.61 -6.59
C ALA A 78 -1.13 -10.35 -7.92
N LYS A 79 -2.30 -10.18 -8.57
CA LYS A 79 -2.47 -10.65 -9.95
C LYS A 79 -1.36 -10.07 -10.82
N HIS A 80 -0.67 -10.93 -11.54
CA HIS A 80 0.39 -10.50 -12.45
C HIS A 80 -0.21 -9.82 -13.70
N PHE A 81 0.37 -8.70 -14.09
CA PHE A 81 0.02 -7.98 -15.31
C PHE A 81 1.26 -7.91 -16.20
N GLU A 82 1.10 -8.33 -17.45
CA GLU A 82 2.13 -8.08 -18.46
C GLU A 82 2.18 -6.58 -18.74
N ILE A 83 3.32 -6.00 -18.43
CA ILE A 83 3.54 -4.57 -18.56
C ILE A 83 4.53 -4.37 -19.69
N GLN A 84 4.03 -3.95 -20.85
CA GLN A 84 4.90 -3.44 -21.91
C GLN A 84 5.59 -2.19 -21.41
N ASP A 85 6.92 -2.18 -21.56
CA ASP A 85 7.80 -1.15 -21.03
C ASP A 85 7.33 0.26 -21.41
N SER A 86 7.00 1.06 -20.41
CA SER A 86 6.67 2.46 -20.59
C SER A 86 6.60 3.19 -19.27
N LYS A 87 7.03 4.45 -19.27
CA LYS A 87 6.84 5.36 -18.14
C LYS A 87 5.35 5.49 -17.84
N ARG A 88 5.00 5.29 -16.58
CA ARG A 88 3.62 5.41 -16.10
C ARG A 88 3.59 6.07 -14.72
N ILE A 89 2.52 6.79 -14.47
CA ILE A 89 2.33 7.53 -13.22
C ILE A 89 1.16 6.97 -12.43
N ASP A 90 1.33 6.83 -11.10
CA ASP A 90 0.23 6.66 -10.16
C ASP A 90 0.04 7.94 -9.34
N ILE A 91 -1.22 8.31 -9.15
CA ILE A 91 -1.62 9.45 -8.31
C ILE A 91 -2.60 8.92 -7.28
N VAL A 92 -2.16 8.90 -6.03
CA VAL A 92 -2.89 8.21 -4.97
C VAL A 92 -2.74 8.96 -3.65
N GLY A 93 -3.65 8.72 -2.72
CA GLY A 93 -3.54 9.19 -1.35
C GLY A 93 -3.57 8.03 -0.37
N THR A 94 -2.97 8.21 0.80
CA THR A 94 -3.09 7.25 1.90
C THR A 94 -4.51 7.13 2.44
N GLY A 95 -5.40 8.01 2.02
CA GLY A 95 -6.73 8.15 2.60
C GLY A 95 -6.69 8.69 4.03
N GLY A 96 -7.85 8.68 4.70
CA GLY A 96 -7.91 9.05 6.12
C GLY A 96 -7.76 10.54 6.43
N SER A 97 -7.77 11.43 5.43
CA SER A 97 -7.86 12.87 5.68
C SER A 97 -9.17 13.20 6.40
N ALA A 98 -9.08 14.03 7.45
CA ALA A 98 -10.26 14.56 8.13
C ALA A 98 -11.04 15.56 7.25
N ARG A 99 -10.40 16.11 6.22
CA ARG A 99 -11.00 17.10 5.30
C ARG A 99 -11.79 16.37 4.22
N LYS A 100 -13.04 16.76 4.07
CA LYS A 100 -13.95 16.26 3.03
C LYS A 100 -13.75 17.06 1.74
N THR A 101 -12.72 16.74 0.99
CA THR A 101 -12.50 17.28 -0.36
C THR A 101 -13.13 16.38 -1.42
N PHE A 102 -13.23 16.87 -2.67
CA PHE A 102 -13.53 16.02 -3.80
C PHE A 102 -12.37 15.05 -4.08
N ASN A 103 -12.57 14.06 -4.95
CA ASN A 103 -11.57 13.03 -5.26
C ASN A 103 -10.42 13.59 -6.12
N VAL A 104 -9.60 14.48 -5.52
CA VAL A 104 -8.50 15.20 -6.20
C VAL A 104 -7.61 14.23 -6.99
N SER A 105 -7.10 13.17 -6.34
CA SER A 105 -6.19 12.22 -7.01
C SER A 105 -6.82 11.53 -8.20
N THR A 106 -8.12 11.20 -8.16
CA THR A 106 -8.80 10.53 -9.27
C THR A 106 -9.07 11.51 -10.40
N THR A 107 -9.51 12.73 -10.09
CA THR A 107 -9.70 13.79 -11.09
C THR A 107 -8.39 14.13 -11.78
N THR A 108 -7.30 14.28 -11.04
CA THR A 108 -5.96 14.52 -11.61
C THR A 108 -5.53 13.36 -12.51
N ALA A 109 -5.78 12.12 -12.09
CA ALA A 109 -5.46 10.93 -12.90
C ALA A 109 -6.19 10.95 -14.25
N LEU A 110 -7.48 11.29 -14.26
CA LEU A 110 -8.29 11.41 -15.50
C LEU A 110 -7.77 12.55 -16.39
N LEU A 111 -7.42 13.70 -15.79
CA LEU A 111 -6.85 14.81 -16.53
C LEU A 111 -5.53 14.44 -17.19
N LEU A 112 -4.61 13.81 -16.47
CA LEU A 112 -3.33 13.38 -17.03
C LEU A 112 -3.51 12.32 -18.13
N ALA A 113 -4.48 11.42 -17.97
CA ALA A 113 -4.81 10.44 -18.99
C ALA A 113 -5.33 11.12 -20.27
N SER A 114 -6.19 12.16 -20.14
CA SER A 114 -6.67 12.94 -21.29
C SER A 114 -5.58 13.73 -22.01
N MET A 115 -4.46 14.03 -21.32
CA MET A 115 -3.26 14.64 -21.89
C MET A 115 -2.31 13.62 -22.54
N GLY A 116 -2.71 12.34 -22.62
CA GLY A 116 -1.91 11.27 -23.25
C GLY A 116 -0.88 10.59 -22.33
N LEU A 117 -0.86 10.90 -21.04
CA LEU A 117 0.03 10.23 -20.09
C LEU A 117 -0.51 8.85 -19.73
N LYS A 118 0.38 7.88 -19.58
CA LYS A 118 0.02 6.53 -19.11
C LYS A 118 -0.17 6.54 -17.60
N VAL A 119 -1.42 6.46 -17.16
CA VAL A 119 -1.79 6.48 -15.74
C VAL A 119 -2.08 5.07 -15.26
N ALA A 120 -1.32 4.61 -14.28
CA ALA A 120 -1.47 3.30 -13.62
C ALA A 120 -2.20 3.48 -12.28
N LYS A 121 -3.47 3.87 -12.32
CA LYS A 121 -4.19 4.20 -11.08
C LYS A 121 -4.53 2.95 -10.28
N HIS A 122 -4.00 2.90 -9.05
CA HIS A 122 -4.40 1.96 -8.02
C HIS A 122 -5.44 2.61 -7.10
N GLY A 123 -6.62 2.04 -7.01
CA GLY A 123 -7.74 2.65 -6.29
C GLY A 123 -8.57 1.66 -5.46
N ASN A 124 -9.41 2.22 -4.58
CA ASN A 124 -10.32 1.44 -3.74
C ASN A 124 -11.67 2.17 -3.61
N ARG A 125 -12.69 1.48 -3.08
CA ARG A 125 -13.93 2.12 -2.61
C ARG A 125 -13.69 2.98 -1.39
N GLY A 126 -14.53 3.97 -1.15
CA GLY A 126 -14.45 4.81 0.03
C GLY A 126 -14.68 3.99 1.31
N ILE A 127 -13.69 3.99 2.21
CA ILE A 127 -13.83 3.39 3.56
C ILE A 127 -14.16 4.48 4.59
N THR A 128 -13.50 5.64 4.47
CA THR A 128 -13.64 6.78 5.39
C THR A 128 -14.26 8.01 4.73
N SER A 129 -14.35 8.04 3.40
CA SER A 129 -14.96 9.09 2.61
C SER A 129 -16.32 8.65 2.05
N LYS A 130 -17.19 9.62 1.69
CA LYS A 130 -18.48 9.35 1.03
C LYS A 130 -18.33 8.69 -0.34
N SER A 131 -17.17 8.85 -1.01
CA SER A 131 -16.88 8.30 -2.32
C SER A 131 -15.38 8.05 -2.45
N GLY A 132 -15.00 6.81 -2.77
CA GLY A 132 -13.64 6.44 -3.12
C GLY A 132 -13.35 6.63 -4.61
N SER A 133 -12.13 6.31 -5.03
CA SER A 133 -11.74 6.40 -6.45
C SER A 133 -12.57 5.46 -7.33
N ALA A 134 -12.83 4.25 -6.87
CA ALA A 134 -13.64 3.28 -7.60
C ALA A 134 -15.10 3.75 -7.75
N ASP A 135 -15.66 4.36 -6.68
CA ASP A 135 -17.03 4.86 -6.71
C ASP A 135 -17.18 5.99 -7.75
N LEU A 136 -16.22 6.93 -7.79
CA LEU A 136 -16.22 8.01 -8.78
C LEU A 136 -16.14 7.45 -10.21
N LEU A 137 -15.21 6.54 -10.47
CA LEU A 137 -15.02 5.97 -11.80
C LEU A 137 -16.27 5.21 -12.27
N THR A 138 -16.90 4.43 -11.38
CA THR A 138 -18.16 3.72 -11.67
C THR A 138 -19.28 4.72 -12.01
N ASN A 139 -19.42 5.80 -11.24
CA ASN A 139 -20.43 6.84 -11.51
C ASN A 139 -20.20 7.59 -12.82
N LEU A 140 -18.96 7.64 -13.31
CA LEU A 140 -18.62 8.17 -14.62
C LEU A 140 -18.81 7.14 -15.75
N GLY A 141 -19.34 5.96 -15.47
CA GLY A 141 -19.57 4.89 -16.45
C GLY A 141 -18.32 4.07 -16.80
N ILE A 142 -17.22 4.26 -16.07
CA ILE A 142 -15.99 3.49 -16.28
C ILE A 142 -16.11 2.14 -15.57
N ASN A 143 -15.99 1.06 -16.33
CA ASN A 143 -16.03 -0.28 -15.77
C ASN A 143 -14.71 -0.64 -15.06
N ILE A 144 -14.71 -0.61 -13.71
CA ILE A 144 -13.56 -0.93 -12.88
C ILE A 144 -13.25 -2.44 -12.77
N ASN A 145 -14.12 -3.30 -13.30
CA ASN A 145 -13.95 -4.76 -13.26
C ASN A 145 -13.33 -5.30 -14.57
N MET A 146 -13.08 -4.44 -15.55
CA MET A 146 -12.39 -4.84 -16.77
C MET A 146 -10.91 -5.11 -16.46
N ASP A 147 -10.33 -6.04 -17.23
CA ASP A 147 -8.89 -6.31 -17.29
C ASP A 147 -8.16 -5.11 -17.95
N MET A 148 -8.15 -3.97 -17.29
CA MET A 148 -7.60 -2.76 -17.86
C MET A 148 -6.25 -2.40 -17.26
N GLN A 149 -5.30 -2.16 -18.14
CA GLN A 149 -3.96 -1.65 -17.82
C GLN A 149 -3.96 -0.23 -17.22
N THR A 150 -5.12 0.41 -17.11
CA THR A 150 -5.26 1.80 -16.70
C THR A 150 -5.96 2.04 -15.37
N CYS A 151 -6.75 1.08 -14.87
CA CYS A 151 -7.44 1.25 -13.60
C CYS A 151 -7.48 -0.06 -12.82
N LEU A 152 -6.84 -0.09 -11.66
CA LEU A 152 -6.77 -1.26 -10.79
C LEU A 152 -7.64 -1.06 -9.55
N PHE A 153 -8.58 -1.98 -9.33
CA PHE A 153 -9.39 -2.00 -8.13
C PHE A 153 -8.74 -2.90 -7.08
N ALA A 154 -8.22 -2.33 -6.00
CA ALA A 154 -7.44 -3.01 -4.99
C ALA A 154 -8.07 -4.29 -4.41
N PRO A 155 -9.38 -4.38 -4.08
CA PRO A 155 -9.99 -5.61 -3.60
C PRO A 155 -9.97 -6.78 -4.58
N ASN A 156 -9.91 -6.52 -5.88
CA ASN A 156 -9.80 -7.58 -6.89
C ASN A 156 -8.37 -8.06 -7.08
N ILE A 157 -7.38 -7.30 -6.57
CA ILE A 157 -5.97 -7.53 -6.78
C ILE A 157 -5.30 -8.07 -5.52
N HIS A 158 -5.65 -7.52 -4.34
CA HIS A 158 -5.06 -7.88 -3.06
C HIS A 158 -6.06 -8.59 -2.14
N ASN A 159 -6.30 -9.87 -2.40
CA ASN A 159 -7.15 -10.68 -1.52
C ASN A 159 -6.45 -11.11 -0.22
N ALA A 160 -5.13 -11.07 -0.19
CA ALA A 160 -4.28 -11.58 0.88
C ALA A 160 -4.52 -10.94 2.26
N LEU A 161 -5.17 -9.78 2.33
CA LEU A 161 -5.40 -9.05 3.59
C LEU A 161 -6.87 -9.00 4.04
N LYS A 162 -7.76 -9.77 3.43
CA LYS A 162 -9.17 -9.73 3.81
C LYS A 162 -9.41 -10.12 5.26
N HIS A 163 -8.71 -11.12 5.75
CA HIS A 163 -8.83 -11.63 7.12
C HIS A 163 -8.33 -10.64 8.18
N VAL A 164 -7.43 -9.73 7.80
CA VAL A 164 -6.88 -8.70 8.71
C VAL A 164 -7.93 -7.64 9.08
N GLN A 165 -8.97 -7.48 8.26
CA GLN A 165 -9.97 -6.41 8.44
C GLN A 165 -10.76 -6.52 9.74
N GLY A 166 -11.05 -7.74 10.22
CA GLY A 166 -11.74 -7.97 11.50
C GLY A 166 -10.97 -7.33 12.65
N VAL A 167 -9.73 -7.74 12.84
CA VAL A 167 -8.86 -7.24 13.91
C VAL A 167 -8.63 -5.72 13.79
N ARG A 168 -8.41 -5.19 12.58
CA ARG A 168 -8.26 -3.74 12.37
C ARG A 168 -9.51 -2.95 12.78
N LYS A 169 -10.70 -3.50 12.52
CA LYS A 169 -11.98 -2.87 12.91
C LYS A 169 -12.15 -2.87 14.42
N GLU A 170 -11.79 -3.95 15.10
CA GLU A 170 -11.85 -4.06 16.56
C GLU A 170 -10.88 -3.08 17.23
N LEU A 171 -9.66 -2.93 16.71
CA LEU A 171 -8.67 -1.99 17.22
C LEU A 171 -9.07 -0.51 17.03
N GLY A 172 -9.84 -0.18 16.00
CA GLY A 172 -10.44 1.14 15.80
C GLY A 172 -9.49 2.29 15.47
N PHE A 173 -8.18 2.06 15.33
CA PHE A 173 -7.20 3.11 14.98
C PHE A 173 -6.50 2.84 13.64
N LYS A 174 -5.90 3.89 13.07
CA LYS A 174 -5.11 3.79 11.84
C LYS A 174 -3.81 3.04 12.11
N SER A 175 -3.45 2.12 11.23
CA SER A 175 -2.23 1.32 11.33
C SER A 175 -1.37 1.44 10.09
N PHE A 176 -0.20 0.85 10.09
CA PHE A 176 0.72 0.81 8.94
C PHE A 176 0.05 0.27 7.66
N PHE A 177 -0.98 -0.56 7.77
CA PHE A 177 -1.76 -1.00 6.61
C PHE A 177 -2.38 0.14 5.80
N ASN A 178 -2.65 1.29 6.43
CA ASN A 178 -3.16 2.45 5.72
C ASN A 178 -2.11 3.10 4.80
N LEU A 179 -0.83 2.85 5.07
CA LEU A 179 0.29 3.36 4.28
C LEU A 179 0.66 2.43 3.11
N LEU A 180 0.24 1.16 3.17
CA LEU A 180 0.62 0.17 2.16
C LEU A 180 -0.12 0.33 0.83
N GLY A 181 -1.35 0.84 0.85
CA GLY A 181 -2.15 1.00 -0.37
C GLY A 181 -1.40 1.73 -1.49
N PRO A 182 -0.86 2.93 -1.26
CA PRO A 182 -0.06 3.65 -2.25
C PRO A 182 1.22 2.94 -2.70
N LEU A 183 1.82 2.12 -1.84
CA LEU A 183 3.10 1.45 -2.09
C LEU A 183 2.95 0.12 -2.84
N SER A 184 1.76 -0.47 -2.85
CA SER A 184 1.54 -1.85 -3.34
C SER A 184 0.85 -1.92 -4.71
N ASN A 185 1.06 -0.93 -5.58
CA ASN A 185 0.52 -0.94 -6.92
C ASN A 185 1.20 -2.03 -7.79
N PRO A 186 0.48 -3.08 -8.23
CA PRO A 186 1.08 -4.21 -8.96
C PRO A 186 1.53 -3.83 -10.39
N LEU A 187 1.09 -2.69 -10.93
CA LEU A 187 1.62 -2.15 -12.19
C LEU A 187 3.00 -1.50 -12.03
N ARG A 188 3.56 -1.44 -10.82
CA ARG A 188 4.90 -0.89 -10.55
C ARG A 188 5.14 0.43 -11.29
N PRO A 189 4.40 1.49 -10.96
CA PRO A 189 4.53 2.77 -11.64
C PRO A 189 5.96 3.30 -11.48
N THR A 190 6.52 3.85 -12.56
CA THR A 190 7.84 4.48 -12.55
C THR A 190 7.81 5.85 -11.89
N HIS A 191 6.65 6.49 -11.88
CA HIS A 191 6.43 7.81 -11.31
C HIS A 191 5.26 7.76 -10.33
N GLN A 192 5.39 8.37 -9.14
CA GLN A 192 4.30 8.42 -8.17
C GLN A 192 4.12 9.79 -7.54
N LEU A 193 2.87 10.23 -7.40
CA LEU A 193 2.47 11.35 -6.57
C LEU A 193 1.59 10.81 -5.44
N ILE A 194 2.07 10.92 -4.19
CA ILE A 194 1.35 10.41 -3.03
C ILE A 194 0.98 11.55 -2.09
N GLY A 195 -0.33 11.73 -1.85
CA GLY A 195 -0.83 12.59 -0.79
C GLY A 195 -0.91 11.85 0.54
N VAL A 196 -0.34 12.40 1.60
CA VAL A 196 -0.37 11.83 2.95
C VAL A 196 -1.24 12.64 3.90
N PHE A 197 -1.86 11.96 4.87
CA PHE A 197 -2.74 12.62 5.84
C PHE A 197 -2.00 13.31 7.01
N SER A 198 -0.69 13.07 7.16
CA SER A 198 0.19 13.79 8.10
C SER A 198 1.56 14.01 7.46
N LYS A 199 2.17 15.15 7.79
CA LYS A 199 3.52 15.51 7.37
C LYS A 199 4.56 14.46 7.77
N ASP A 200 4.37 13.79 8.91
CA ASP A 200 5.31 12.78 9.43
C ASP A 200 5.52 11.60 8.48
N TYR A 201 4.59 11.36 7.56
CA TYR A 201 4.67 10.27 6.59
C TYR A 201 5.33 10.66 5.27
N THR A 202 5.69 11.93 5.07
CA THR A 202 6.28 12.37 3.79
C THR A 202 7.63 11.71 3.53
N GLU A 203 8.55 11.83 4.47
CA GLU A 203 9.89 11.23 4.37
C GLU A 203 9.84 9.71 4.43
N LEU A 204 9.02 9.17 5.33
CA LEU A 204 8.83 7.74 5.51
C LEU A 204 8.45 7.04 4.20
N LEU A 205 7.42 7.56 3.51
CA LEU A 205 6.96 6.98 2.24
C LEU A 205 7.93 7.25 1.10
N ALA A 206 8.61 8.40 1.09
CA ALA A 206 9.65 8.68 0.10
C ALA A 206 10.81 7.68 0.19
N ASN A 207 11.24 7.34 1.41
CA ASN A 207 12.26 6.31 1.66
C ASN A 207 11.80 4.92 1.22
N ALA A 208 10.55 4.55 1.52
CA ALA A 208 9.98 3.29 1.05
C ALA A 208 9.94 3.20 -0.49
N LEU A 209 9.51 4.26 -1.17
CA LEU A 209 9.48 4.33 -2.64
C LEU A 209 10.87 4.24 -3.27
N LYS A 210 11.88 4.85 -2.65
CA LYS A 210 13.27 4.74 -3.08
C LYS A 210 13.74 3.29 -3.01
N ILE A 211 13.45 2.56 -1.94
CA ILE A 211 13.79 1.15 -1.78
C ILE A 211 13.03 0.29 -2.79
N LEU A 212 11.75 0.61 -3.07
CA LEU A 212 10.94 -0.07 -4.09
C LEU A 212 11.42 0.18 -5.53
N GLY A 213 12.35 1.11 -5.74
CA GLY A 213 12.93 1.39 -7.05
C GLY A 213 12.06 2.29 -7.94
N VAL A 214 11.18 3.10 -7.35
CA VAL A 214 10.43 4.12 -8.09
C VAL A 214 11.39 5.18 -8.61
N GLU A 215 11.36 5.49 -9.90
CA GLU A 215 12.32 6.41 -10.55
C GLU A 215 12.15 7.84 -10.05
N ARG A 216 10.90 8.31 -9.93
CA ARG A 216 10.56 9.64 -9.44
C ARG A 216 9.30 9.60 -8.59
N ALA A 217 9.38 10.20 -7.42
CA ALA A 217 8.24 10.29 -6.53
C ALA A 217 8.14 11.68 -5.88
N MET A 218 6.91 12.10 -5.65
CA MET A 218 6.58 13.24 -4.77
C MET A 218 5.63 12.74 -3.69
N VAL A 219 6.00 12.93 -2.43
CA VAL A 219 5.12 12.67 -1.29
C VAL A 219 4.78 14.01 -0.66
N VAL A 220 3.49 14.35 -0.66
CA VAL A 220 3.03 15.71 -0.33
C VAL A 220 1.99 15.72 0.80
N HIS A 221 2.02 16.79 1.58
CA HIS A 221 1.04 17.09 2.62
C HIS A 221 0.71 18.58 2.57
N GLY A 222 -0.58 18.93 2.58
CA GLY A 222 -1.02 20.31 2.71
C GLY A 222 -0.83 20.81 4.14
N LEU A 223 -0.38 22.05 4.33
CA LEU A 223 -0.13 22.66 5.64
C LEU A 223 -1.29 23.55 6.10
N ASP A 224 -2.26 23.81 5.26
CA ASP A 224 -3.46 24.64 5.45
C ASP A 224 -4.67 23.87 6.01
#